data_ed93de4671d12fde9573232a6b7e1a21
#
_entry.id   ed93de4671d12fde9573232a6b7e1a21
#
_cell.length_a   1.000
_cell.length_b   1.000
_cell.length_c   1.000
_cell.angle_alpha   90.00
_cell.angle_beta   90.00
_cell.angle_gamma   90.00
#
_symmetry.space_group_name_H-M   'P 1'
#
loop_
_entity.id
_entity.type
_entity.pdbx_description
1 polymer ?
#
loop_
_entity_poly.entity_id
_entity_poly.type
_entity_poly.pdbx_seq_one_letter_code
_entity_poly.pdbx_strand_id
1 'polypeptide(L)'
;LKRLFALTLALMLLVFCAPALPAQADGTATTVMMYMCGTDLQSDCVMDMYEMCEASFSDDINIIVQAGGASQWDDGDLTPNTINRFRIKDGGFYDLEDIGWSSMGDQQTLYDYISWAYESFPADRYVLILWDHGGGSATGVCFDETANDDYLSIHEINDALYEYAEYNPNFRLDIIGFDACLMATYEAAA
;
A
#
# COMPACT_ATOMS: atom_id res chain seq x y z
N LEU A 1 24.94 -38.37 29.56
CA LEU A 1 25.37 -37.83 28.25
C LEU A 1 24.19 -37.64 27.29
N LYS A 2 23.33 -38.68 27.07
CA LYS A 2 22.18 -38.58 26.14
C LYS A 2 21.14 -37.51 26.53
N ARG A 3 20.89 -37.26 27.82
CA ARG A 3 19.96 -36.24 28.31
C ARG A 3 20.54 -34.81 28.19
N LEU A 4 21.85 -34.64 28.35
CA LEU A 4 22.52 -33.36 28.16
C LEU A 4 22.49 -32.94 26.65
N PHE A 5 22.71 -33.90 25.75
CA PHE A 5 22.67 -33.68 24.31
C PHE A 5 21.27 -33.29 23.79
N ALA A 6 20.19 -33.88 24.39
CA ALA A 6 18.82 -33.54 24.05
C ALA A 6 18.45 -32.12 24.54
N LEU A 7 18.96 -31.69 25.70
CA LEU A 7 18.71 -30.34 26.21
C LEU A 7 19.41 -29.26 25.39
N THR A 8 20.65 -29.52 24.95
CA THR A 8 21.41 -28.58 24.08
C THR A 8 20.82 -28.48 22.71
N LEU A 9 20.30 -29.58 22.14
CA LEU A 9 19.63 -29.56 20.84
C LEU A 9 18.28 -28.83 20.90
N ALA A 10 17.51 -29.02 21.98
CA ALA A 10 16.25 -28.29 22.20
C ALA A 10 16.48 -26.78 22.40
N LEU A 11 17.55 -26.38 23.09
CA LEU A 11 17.92 -24.98 23.27
C LEU A 11 18.38 -24.33 21.97
N MET A 12 19.11 -25.06 21.10
CA MET A 12 19.47 -24.57 19.77
C MET A 12 18.26 -24.41 18.84
N LEU A 13 17.27 -25.31 18.92
CA LEU A 13 16.05 -25.19 18.12
C LEU A 13 15.17 -24.01 18.57
N LEU A 14 15.17 -23.64 19.85
CA LEU A 14 14.46 -22.48 20.35
C LEU A 14 15.09 -21.15 19.91
N VAL A 15 16.38 -21.10 19.66
CA VAL A 15 17.06 -19.89 19.15
C VAL A 15 16.75 -19.64 17.66
N PHE A 16 16.43 -20.69 16.88
CA PHE A 16 16.06 -20.57 15.47
C PHE A 16 14.57 -20.23 15.23
N CYS A 17 13.73 -20.29 16.26
CA CYS A 17 12.32 -19.95 16.19
C CYS A 17 11.99 -18.57 16.81
N ALA A 18 12.99 -17.75 17.13
CA ALA A 18 12.72 -16.36 17.47
C ALA A 18 12.17 -15.68 16.22
N PRO A 19 10.97 -15.03 16.27
CA PRO A 19 10.53 -14.20 15.19
C PRO A 19 11.65 -13.20 14.89
N ALA A 20 12.04 -13.06 13.63
CA ALA A 20 12.94 -12.01 13.23
C ALA A 20 12.29 -10.69 13.66
N LEU A 21 12.89 -9.99 14.59
CA LEU A 21 12.49 -8.63 14.89
C LEU A 21 12.63 -7.86 13.57
N PRO A 22 11.61 -7.10 13.16
CA PRO A 22 11.76 -6.26 11.97
C PRO A 22 13.05 -5.46 12.14
N ALA A 23 13.88 -5.46 11.11
CA ALA A 23 15.10 -4.66 11.10
C ALA A 23 14.67 -3.21 11.31
N GLN A 24 15.06 -2.62 12.41
CA GLN A 24 14.84 -1.21 12.65
C GLN A 24 15.66 -0.46 11.60
N ALA A 25 15.00 0.30 10.74
CA ALA A 25 15.68 1.07 9.71
C ALA A 25 16.62 2.07 10.40
N ASP A 26 17.91 1.95 10.10
CA ASP A 26 18.93 2.88 10.58
C ASP A 26 18.91 4.11 9.63
N GLY A 27 17.95 5.01 9.81
CA GLY A 27 17.87 6.22 9.00
C GLY A 27 16.47 6.83 8.93
N THR A 28 16.35 7.96 8.28
CA THR A 28 15.09 8.68 8.03
C THR A 28 14.33 8.13 6.82
N ALA A 29 14.28 6.80 6.66
CA ALA A 29 13.61 6.17 5.55
C ALA A 29 12.13 6.56 5.50
N THR A 30 11.63 6.79 4.29
CA THR A 30 10.23 7.11 4.04
C THR A 30 9.62 6.09 3.09
N THR A 31 8.48 5.52 3.45
CA THR A 31 7.68 4.69 2.53
C THR A 31 6.47 5.48 2.05
N VAL A 32 6.43 5.73 0.74
CA VAL A 32 5.31 6.34 0.03
C VAL A 32 4.44 5.23 -0.55
N MET A 33 3.22 5.15 -0.07
CA MET A 33 2.22 4.17 -0.45
C MET A 33 1.26 4.81 -1.45
N MET A 34 1.33 4.41 -2.72
CA MET A 34 0.44 4.88 -3.79
C MET A 34 -0.71 3.87 -3.97
N TYR A 35 -1.92 4.26 -3.65
CA TYR A 35 -3.14 3.48 -3.85
C TYR A 35 -3.86 4.04 -5.06
N MET A 36 -3.66 3.40 -6.23
CA MET A 36 -4.03 3.93 -7.53
C MET A 36 -5.18 3.12 -8.13
N CYS A 37 -6.38 3.68 -8.09
CA CYS A 37 -7.57 3.10 -8.70
C CYS A 37 -7.72 3.64 -10.13
N GLY A 38 -7.43 2.83 -11.13
CA GLY A 38 -7.27 3.30 -12.52
C GLY A 38 -8.58 3.67 -13.21
N THR A 39 -9.65 2.94 -12.98
CA THR A 39 -10.96 3.16 -13.60
C THR A 39 -10.88 3.54 -15.09
N ASP A 40 -11.67 4.50 -15.55
CA ASP A 40 -11.58 5.12 -16.87
C ASP A 40 -10.40 6.12 -17.00
N LEU A 41 -9.66 6.37 -15.90
CA LEU A 41 -8.42 7.16 -15.86
C LEU A 41 -7.14 6.31 -16.00
N GLN A 42 -7.26 5.03 -16.36
CA GLN A 42 -6.14 4.10 -16.41
C GLN A 42 -4.94 4.59 -17.25
N SER A 43 -5.19 5.35 -18.34
CA SER A 43 -4.12 5.93 -19.15
C SER A 43 -3.32 6.99 -18.40
N ASP A 44 -4.02 7.86 -17.63
CA ASP A 44 -3.38 8.88 -16.81
C ASP A 44 -2.66 8.24 -15.62
N CYS A 45 -3.26 7.21 -15.03
CA CYS A 45 -2.67 6.41 -13.97
C CYS A 45 -1.33 5.78 -14.40
N VAL A 46 -1.27 5.18 -15.58
CA VAL A 46 -0.03 4.62 -16.17
C VAL A 46 0.99 5.73 -16.44
N MET A 47 0.55 6.88 -16.92
CA MET A 47 1.45 8.02 -17.18
C MET A 47 2.08 8.50 -15.86
N ASP A 48 1.32 8.67 -14.80
CA ASP A 48 1.82 9.08 -13.49
C ASP A 48 2.78 8.04 -12.88
N MET A 49 2.52 6.73 -13.09
CA MET A 49 3.45 5.67 -12.70
C MET A 49 4.80 5.80 -13.43
N TYR A 50 4.80 6.11 -14.72
CA TYR A 50 6.03 6.34 -15.48
C TYR A 50 6.73 7.64 -15.07
N GLU A 51 6.00 8.71 -14.73
CA GLU A 51 6.59 9.92 -14.16
C GLU A 51 7.30 9.64 -12.83
N MET A 52 6.72 8.79 -11.99
CA MET A 52 7.41 8.31 -10.77
C MET A 52 8.69 7.53 -11.11
N CYS A 53 8.71 6.74 -12.18
CA CYS A 53 9.90 6.04 -12.64
C CYS A 53 11.01 6.99 -13.13
N GLU A 54 10.66 8.15 -13.70
CA GLU A 54 11.62 9.16 -14.13
C GLU A 54 12.20 9.99 -12.98
N ALA A 55 11.57 9.95 -11.82
CA ALA A 55 12.02 10.70 -10.65
C ALA A 55 13.32 10.11 -10.07
N SER A 56 14.25 10.99 -9.68
CA SER A 56 15.43 10.58 -8.94
C SER A 56 15.16 10.74 -7.44
N PHE A 57 15.22 9.66 -6.71
CA PHE A 57 15.09 9.66 -5.25
C PHE A 57 16.20 8.83 -4.59
N SER A 58 16.45 9.09 -3.30
CA SER A 58 17.50 8.41 -2.56
C SER A 58 17.07 6.97 -2.19
N ASP A 59 18.04 6.14 -1.84
CA ASP A 59 17.79 4.79 -1.34
C ASP A 59 16.98 4.77 -0.02
N ASP A 60 16.84 5.92 0.64
CA ASP A 60 16.04 6.08 1.87
C ASP A 60 14.53 6.26 1.57
N ILE A 61 14.13 6.26 0.30
CA ILE A 61 12.73 6.40 -0.11
C ILE A 61 12.27 5.11 -0.80
N ASN A 62 11.22 4.50 -0.28
CA ASN A 62 10.48 3.45 -0.95
C ASN A 62 9.24 4.07 -1.59
N ILE A 63 9.03 3.88 -2.88
CA ILE A 63 7.76 4.14 -3.55
C ILE A 63 7.15 2.79 -3.90
N ILE A 64 6.03 2.48 -3.29
CA ILE A 64 5.29 1.23 -3.51
C ILE A 64 3.90 1.54 -4.02
N VAL A 65 3.42 0.73 -4.92
CA VAL A 65 2.17 0.95 -5.62
C VAL A 65 1.25 -0.25 -5.46
N GLN A 66 -0.01 0.00 -5.21
CA GLN A 66 -1.10 -0.91 -5.49
C GLN A 66 -1.98 -0.28 -6.56
N ALA A 67 -2.06 -0.92 -7.72
CA ALA A 67 -2.86 -0.49 -8.86
C ALA A 67 -3.95 -1.50 -9.18
N GLY A 68 -5.18 -1.04 -9.31
CA GLY A 68 -6.35 -1.87 -9.60
C GLY A 68 -7.54 -1.05 -10.09
N GLY A 69 -8.73 -1.62 -10.05
CA GLY A 69 -9.98 -0.93 -10.38
C GLY A 69 -10.19 -0.62 -11.85
N ALA A 70 -9.34 -1.12 -12.75
CA ALA A 70 -9.44 -0.90 -14.18
C ALA A 70 -9.67 -2.19 -14.96
N SER A 71 -10.56 -2.16 -15.93
CA SER A 71 -10.87 -3.28 -16.83
C SER A 71 -9.84 -3.45 -17.94
N GLN A 72 -8.97 -2.48 -18.15
CA GLN A 72 -7.83 -2.48 -19.08
C GLN A 72 -6.72 -1.57 -18.57
N TRP A 73 -5.50 -1.77 -19.07
CA TRP A 73 -4.36 -0.91 -18.82
C TRP A 73 -3.65 -0.56 -20.14
N ASP A 74 -3.17 0.65 -20.28
CA ASP A 74 -2.31 1.06 -21.40
C ASP A 74 -0.84 0.62 -21.19
N ASP A 75 -0.59 -0.22 -20.22
CA ASP A 75 0.66 -0.88 -19.92
C ASP A 75 0.51 -2.41 -20.03
N GLY A 76 1.45 -3.06 -20.73
CA GLY A 76 1.40 -4.50 -20.97
C GLY A 76 1.84 -5.37 -19.80
N ASP A 77 2.45 -4.79 -18.76
CA ASP A 77 2.93 -5.50 -17.58
C ASP A 77 1.83 -5.61 -16.50
N LEU A 78 0.86 -4.68 -16.51
CA LEU A 78 -0.26 -4.69 -15.57
C LEU A 78 -1.37 -5.62 -16.02
N THR A 79 -1.86 -6.45 -15.08
CA THR A 79 -2.97 -7.37 -15.34
C THR A 79 -4.31 -6.66 -15.12
N PRO A 80 -5.20 -6.61 -16.14
CA PRO A 80 -6.53 -6.03 -16.01
C PRO A 80 -7.46 -6.82 -15.07
N ASN A 81 -8.44 -6.13 -14.46
CA ASN A 81 -9.44 -6.72 -13.56
C ASN A 81 -8.83 -7.43 -12.34
N THR A 82 -7.63 -7.06 -11.96
CA THR A 82 -6.96 -7.57 -10.75
C THR A 82 -6.23 -6.43 -10.05
N ILE A 83 -5.67 -6.70 -8.90
CA ILE A 83 -4.80 -5.79 -8.17
C ILE A 83 -3.35 -6.18 -8.45
N ASN A 84 -2.57 -5.19 -8.87
CA ASN A 84 -1.14 -5.30 -9.11
C ASN A 84 -0.38 -4.57 -8.00
N ARG A 85 0.59 -5.22 -7.35
CA ARG A 85 1.49 -4.61 -6.37
C ARG A 85 2.91 -4.60 -6.89
N PHE A 86 3.62 -3.49 -6.69
CA PHE A 86 5.01 -3.37 -7.13
C PHE A 86 5.72 -2.21 -6.42
N ARG A 87 7.04 -2.15 -6.62
CA ARG A 87 7.88 -1.01 -6.25
C ARG A 87 8.30 -0.22 -7.48
N ILE A 88 8.42 1.08 -7.31
CA ILE A 88 9.12 1.95 -8.27
C ILE A 88 10.58 2.05 -7.82
N LYS A 89 11.50 1.65 -8.68
CA LYS A 89 12.94 1.73 -8.43
C LYS A 89 13.70 1.76 -9.75
N ASP A 90 14.83 2.48 -9.79
CA ASP A 90 15.79 2.48 -10.91
C ASP A 90 15.12 2.66 -12.30
N GLY A 91 14.06 3.45 -12.36
CA GLY A 91 13.35 3.78 -13.59
C GLY A 91 12.35 2.73 -14.09
N GLY A 92 11.86 1.83 -13.22
CA GLY A 92 10.91 0.80 -13.62
C GLY A 92 10.07 0.22 -12.48
N PHE A 93 9.22 -0.74 -12.83
CA PHE A 93 8.41 -1.52 -11.89
C PHE A 93 9.20 -2.77 -11.46
N TYR A 94 9.37 -2.92 -10.17
CA TYR A 94 10.09 -4.04 -9.55
C TYR A 94 9.16 -4.84 -8.66
N ASP A 95 9.41 -6.14 -8.55
CA ASP A 95 8.64 -7.05 -7.71
C ASP A 95 7.14 -7.03 -8.04
N LEU A 96 6.80 -6.86 -9.35
CA LEU A 96 5.42 -6.80 -9.82
C LEU A 96 4.72 -8.13 -9.56
N GLU A 97 3.61 -8.07 -8.84
CA GLU A 97 2.79 -9.21 -8.47
C GLU A 97 1.32 -8.92 -8.74
N ASP A 98 0.64 -9.85 -9.42
CA ASP A 98 -0.81 -9.90 -9.52
C ASP A 98 -1.34 -10.68 -8.30
N ILE A 99 -2.03 -9.97 -7.40
CA ILE A 99 -2.57 -10.55 -6.16
C ILE A 99 -4.04 -11.00 -6.30
N GLY A 100 -4.58 -10.99 -7.51
CA GLY A 100 -5.94 -11.36 -7.81
C GLY A 100 -6.93 -10.19 -7.68
N TRP A 101 -8.21 -10.50 -7.86
CA TRP A 101 -9.27 -9.50 -7.82
C TRP A 101 -9.72 -9.20 -6.39
N SER A 102 -9.85 -7.92 -6.08
CA SER A 102 -10.63 -7.36 -4.97
C SER A 102 -11.08 -5.96 -5.35
N SER A 103 -12.15 -5.43 -4.74
CA SER A 103 -12.57 -4.05 -4.99
C SER A 103 -11.55 -3.07 -4.41
N MET A 104 -11.11 -2.11 -5.23
CA MET A 104 -10.30 -0.97 -4.76
C MET A 104 -11.14 0.02 -3.92
N GLY A 105 -12.47 -0.08 -3.98
CA GLY A 105 -13.41 0.66 -3.12
C GLY A 105 -13.70 0.00 -1.77
N ASP A 106 -13.12 -1.16 -1.48
CA ASP A 106 -13.38 -1.92 -0.25
C ASP A 106 -12.39 -1.58 0.87
N GLN A 107 -12.91 -1.32 2.08
CA GLN A 107 -12.12 -1.04 3.28
C GLN A 107 -11.03 -2.08 3.54
N GLN A 108 -11.35 -3.38 3.40
CA GLN A 108 -10.41 -4.46 3.68
C GLN A 108 -9.24 -4.45 2.68
N THR A 109 -9.51 -4.11 1.42
CA THR A 109 -8.46 -3.98 0.40
C THR A 109 -7.45 -2.88 0.74
N LEU A 110 -7.92 -1.75 1.26
CA LEU A 110 -7.05 -0.69 1.76
C LEU A 110 -6.28 -1.12 3.01
N TYR A 111 -6.94 -1.78 3.96
CA TYR A 111 -6.30 -2.34 5.16
C TYR A 111 -5.17 -3.31 4.79
N ASP A 112 -5.44 -4.26 3.89
CA ASP A 112 -4.47 -5.26 3.46
C ASP A 112 -3.27 -4.63 2.73
N TYR A 113 -3.48 -3.54 2.01
CA TYR A 113 -2.40 -2.77 1.40
C TYR A 113 -1.52 -2.08 2.43
N ILE A 114 -2.13 -1.43 3.42
CA ILE A 114 -1.40 -0.77 4.52
C ILE A 114 -0.58 -1.81 5.30
N SER A 115 -1.17 -2.96 5.59
CA SER A 115 -0.50 -4.06 6.29
C SER A 115 0.72 -4.56 5.50
N TRP A 116 0.54 -4.88 4.23
CA TRP A 116 1.63 -5.31 3.35
C TRP A 116 2.75 -4.27 3.26
N ALA A 117 2.39 -3.01 3.11
CA ALA A 117 3.34 -1.91 3.03
C ALA A 117 4.18 -1.77 4.30
N TYR A 118 3.53 -1.75 5.43
CA TYR A 118 4.19 -1.57 6.73
C TYR A 118 5.10 -2.74 7.10
N GLU A 119 4.67 -3.97 6.78
CA GLU A 119 5.43 -5.19 7.07
C GLU A 119 6.60 -5.40 6.11
N SER A 120 6.42 -5.08 4.81
CA SER A 120 7.42 -5.35 3.77
C SER A 120 8.42 -4.21 3.58
N PHE A 121 8.02 -2.96 3.89
CA PHE A 121 8.83 -1.75 3.66
C PHE A 121 8.91 -0.88 4.93
N PRO A 122 9.54 -1.41 6.00
CA PRO A 122 9.66 -0.66 7.25
C PRO A 122 10.44 0.64 7.05
N ALA A 123 9.91 1.73 7.61
CA ALA A 123 10.45 3.07 7.51
C ALA A 123 10.15 3.88 8.77
N ASP A 124 10.79 5.04 8.93
CA ASP A 124 10.51 5.98 10.01
C ASP A 124 9.26 6.83 9.74
N ARG A 125 8.90 6.97 8.46
CA ARG A 125 7.77 7.78 8.00
C ARG A 125 6.96 7.04 6.95
N TYR A 126 5.64 7.21 7.02
CA TYR A 126 4.70 6.64 6.06
C TYR A 126 3.81 7.72 5.48
N VAL A 127 3.70 7.71 4.15
CA VAL A 127 2.83 8.58 3.36
C VAL A 127 1.86 7.71 2.59
N LEU A 128 0.56 7.96 2.67
CA LEU A 128 -0.47 7.31 1.86
C LEU A 128 -1.05 8.32 0.89
N ILE A 129 -1.05 7.98 -0.39
CA ILE A 129 -1.69 8.77 -1.45
C ILE A 129 -2.80 7.92 -2.07
N LEU A 130 -4.02 8.44 -2.07
CA LEU A 130 -5.18 7.85 -2.74
C LEU A 130 -5.39 8.60 -4.05
N TRP A 131 -5.27 7.88 -5.17
CA TRP A 131 -5.31 8.42 -6.52
C TRP A 131 -6.49 7.86 -7.30
N ASP A 132 -7.35 8.72 -7.81
CA ASP A 132 -8.48 8.46 -8.73
C ASP A 132 -9.38 9.70 -8.84
N HIS A 133 -10.59 9.51 -9.38
CA HIS A 133 -11.71 10.43 -9.16
C HIS A 133 -12.02 10.60 -7.67
N GLY A 134 -12.51 11.79 -7.31
CA GLY A 134 -13.00 12.11 -5.98
C GLY A 134 -14.38 12.73 -6.03
N GLY A 135 -15.25 12.31 -5.11
CA GLY A 135 -16.62 12.80 -4.94
C GLY A 135 -16.82 13.69 -3.70
N GLY A 136 -15.69 14.11 -3.08
CA GLY A 136 -15.73 14.87 -1.82
C GLY A 136 -16.13 14.02 -0.62
N SER A 137 -16.33 14.67 0.54
CA SER A 137 -16.68 14.00 1.80
C SER A 137 -18.00 13.24 1.77
N ALA A 138 -18.90 13.58 0.84
CA ALA A 138 -20.21 12.94 0.75
C ALA A 138 -20.19 11.59 0.02
N THR A 139 -19.23 11.38 -0.88
CA THR A 139 -19.12 10.16 -1.67
C THR A 139 -17.81 9.43 -1.32
N GLY A 140 -16.65 10.06 -1.49
CA GLY A 140 -15.36 9.43 -1.22
C GLY A 140 -14.43 9.48 -2.42
N VAL A 141 -13.57 8.44 -2.59
CA VAL A 141 -12.50 8.36 -3.57
C VAL A 141 -12.30 6.90 -4.02
N CYS A 142 -11.55 6.68 -5.08
CA CYS A 142 -11.21 5.34 -5.58
C CYS A 142 -12.44 4.52 -6.01
N PHE A 143 -13.05 4.95 -7.12
CA PHE A 143 -14.23 4.30 -7.70
C PHE A 143 -13.81 3.15 -8.60
N ASP A 144 -14.08 1.92 -8.21
CA ASP A 144 -13.66 0.71 -8.94
C ASP A 144 -14.69 0.31 -10.00
N GLU A 145 -14.41 0.53 -11.28
CA GLU A 145 -15.30 0.14 -12.38
C GLU A 145 -15.48 -1.39 -12.48
N THR A 146 -14.54 -2.18 -11.98
CA THR A 146 -14.61 -3.64 -11.98
C THR A 146 -15.51 -4.19 -10.88
N ALA A 147 -15.89 -3.31 -9.92
CA ALA A 147 -16.73 -3.61 -8.75
C ALA A 147 -18.05 -2.80 -8.73
N ASN A 148 -18.61 -2.45 -9.90
CA ASN A 148 -19.82 -1.63 -10.04
C ASN A 148 -19.69 -0.24 -9.40
N ASP A 149 -18.59 0.45 -9.62
CA ASP A 149 -18.25 1.76 -9.09
C ASP A 149 -18.29 1.82 -7.55
N ASP A 150 -17.93 0.73 -6.89
CA ASP A 150 -17.67 0.70 -5.47
C ASP A 150 -16.53 1.66 -5.12
N TYR A 151 -16.60 2.35 -3.97
CA TYR A 151 -15.67 3.43 -3.65
C TYR A 151 -15.35 3.51 -2.17
N LEU A 152 -14.17 3.99 -1.84
CA LEU A 152 -13.77 4.27 -0.46
C LEU A 152 -14.44 5.54 0.05
N SER A 153 -15.40 5.42 0.97
CA SER A 153 -15.89 6.54 1.73
C SER A 153 -14.83 7.03 2.74
N ILE A 154 -14.97 8.27 3.21
CA ILE A 154 -14.10 8.80 4.28
C ILE A 154 -14.17 7.92 5.54
N HIS A 155 -15.33 7.33 5.82
CA HIS A 155 -15.52 6.44 6.96
C HIS A 155 -14.71 5.15 6.81
N GLU A 156 -14.75 4.50 5.66
CA GLU A 156 -13.99 3.28 5.37
C GLU A 156 -12.47 3.52 5.38
N ILE A 157 -12.02 4.67 4.86
CA ILE A 157 -10.61 5.07 4.96
C ILE A 157 -10.19 5.20 6.44
N ASN A 158 -11.00 5.91 7.23
CA ASN A 158 -10.74 6.07 8.66
C ASN A 158 -10.74 4.72 9.38
N ASP A 159 -11.70 3.85 9.10
CA ASP A 159 -11.82 2.55 9.75
C ASP A 159 -10.65 1.63 9.40
N ALA A 160 -10.19 1.60 8.14
CA ALA A 160 -9.01 0.84 7.74
C ALA A 160 -7.75 1.29 8.49
N LEU A 161 -7.54 2.61 8.59
CA LEU A 161 -6.40 3.18 9.30
C LEU A 161 -6.49 2.94 10.81
N TYR A 162 -7.67 3.14 11.39
CA TYR A 162 -7.90 2.97 12.83
C TYR A 162 -7.73 1.51 13.25
N GLU A 163 -8.34 0.59 12.52
CA GLU A 163 -8.24 -0.85 12.77
C GLU A 163 -6.78 -1.31 12.69
N TYR A 164 -6.04 -0.88 11.66
CA TYR A 164 -4.63 -1.24 11.55
C TYR A 164 -3.80 -0.70 12.72
N ALA A 165 -4.04 0.55 13.13
CA ALA A 165 -3.35 1.18 14.27
C ALA A 165 -3.69 0.51 15.61
N GLU A 166 -4.91 0.00 15.79
CA GLU A 166 -5.33 -0.71 17.01
C GLU A 166 -4.49 -1.98 17.23
N TYR A 167 -4.24 -2.76 16.16
CA TYR A 167 -3.43 -3.97 16.23
C TYR A 167 -1.92 -3.70 16.13
N ASN A 168 -1.51 -2.53 15.67
CA ASN A 168 -0.13 -2.13 15.46
C ASN A 168 0.18 -0.80 16.17
N PRO A 169 0.40 -0.79 17.50
CA PRO A 169 0.53 0.46 18.28
C PRO A 169 1.69 1.37 17.88
N ASN A 170 2.64 0.87 17.12
CA ASN A 170 3.78 1.64 16.60
C ASN A 170 3.49 2.22 15.20
N PHE A 171 2.41 1.81 14.56
CA PHE A 171 2.03 2.35 13.26
C PHE A 171 1.67 3.83 13.38
N ARG A 172 2.23 4.63 12.50
CA ARG A 172 1.90 6.05 12.33
C ARG A 172 1.91 6.37 10.85
N LEU A 173 0.84 7.01 10.41
CA LEU A 173 0.79 7.65 9.12
C LEU A 173 1.15 9.12 9.31
N ASP A 174 2.21 9.59 8.65
CA ASP A 174 2.67 10.98 8.75
C ASP A 174 1.87 11.91 7.84
N ILE A 175 1.49 11.40 6.66
CA ILE A 175 0.74 12.16 5.67
C ILE A 175 -0.27 11.24 5.01
N ILE A 176 -1.50 11.72 4.87
CA ILE A 176 -2.48 11.21 3.91
C ILE A 176 -2.72 12.29 2.85
N GLY A 177 -2.64 11.90 1.59
CA GLY A 177 -2.90 12.77 0.45
C GLY A 177 -4.01 12.19 -0.42
N PHE A 178 -4.76 13.09 -1.05
CA PHE A 178 -5.76 12.75 -2.05
C PHE A 178 -5.35 13.39 -3.36
N ASP A 179 -4.89 12.60 -4.29
CA ASP A 179 -4.72 12.99 -5.67
C ASP A 179 -6.02 12.70 -6.40
N ALA A 180 -7.01 13.50 -6.09
CA ALA A 180 -8.40 13.30 -6.46
C ALA A 180 -9.19 14.60 -6.36
N CYS A 181 -10.17 14.76 -7.24
CA CYS A 181 -11.04 15.93 -7.26
C CYS A 181 -11.84 16.04 -5.95
N LEU A 182 -12.18 17.26 -5.55
CA LEU A 182 -13.14 17.59 -4.48
C LEU A 182 -12.77 17.10 -3.06
N MET A 183 -11.60 16.50 -2.85
CA MET A 183 -11.22 15.94 -1.55
C MET A 183 -10.64 16.98 -0.57
N ALA A 184 -10.33 18.21 -1.02
CA ALA A 184 -9.85 19.29 -0.16
C ALA A 184 -10.98 19.94 0.65
N THR A 185 -11.64 19.14 1.50
CA THR A 185 -12.73 19.58 2.37
C THR A 185 -12.34 19.47 3.84
N TYR A 186 -13.04 20.21 4.71
CA TYR A 186 -12.82 20.12 6.15
C TYR A 186 -13.16 18.71 6.68
N GLU A 187 -14.24 18.12 6.18
CA GLU A 187 -14.73 16.81 6.59
C GLU A 187 -13.77 15.68 6.19
N ALA A 188 -13.03 15.83 5.08
CA ALA A 188 -12.02 14.87 4.67
C ALA A 188 -10.73 14.98 5.52
N ALA A 189 -10.50 16.12 6.18
CA ALA A 189 -9.32 16.39 7.00
C ALA A 189 -9.56 16.20 8.51
N ALA A 190 -10.81 16.03 8.95
CA ALA A 190 -11.21 15.96 10.37
C ALA A 190 -11.23 14.51 10.88
#